data_62fc12ec126a52c1dfb0a111e3a483d0
#
_entry.id   62fc12ec126a52c1dfb0a111e3a483d0
#
_cell.length_a   1.000
_cell.length_b   1.000
_cell.length_c   1.000
_cell.angle_alpha   90.00
_cell.angle_beta   90.00
_cell.angle_gamma   90.00
#
_symmetry.space_group_name_H-M   'P 1'
#
loop_
_entity.id
_entity.type
_entity.pdbx_description
1 polymer ?
#
loop_
_entity_poly.entity_id
_entity_poly.type
_entity_poly.pdbx_seq_one_letter_code
_entity_poly.pdbx_strand_id
1 'polypeptide(L)'
;MSTAKHGRIAGTGFAVRKQLIHLGHAARMLARLALTGGQALRRFGLVRDQILFLGNYSLALIGVSGLFVGFVLGLQGYYTLQRFGAADTLGLLVTLSLVRELGPVVTALLFAGRAGTALTAEIGLMKAGEQLSAMEMMAVDPIQRILAPRFWGGIVSMPLLAAVFSAVGVLGGWFVGVVMIGVDAGSFWSQTQSGVDVWRDVGNGVIKSFVFGITVTFVALYQGYEAHPTPEGVSRATTRTVVIASLAVLGLDFLLTTLMFSV
;
A
#
# COMPACT_ATOMS: atom_id res chain seq x y z
N MET A 1 1.85 50.03 9.42
CA MET A 1 1.07 48.83 8.99
C MET A 1 1.60 48.15 7.71
N SER A 2 2.64 48.65 7.06
CA SER A 2 3.17 48.12 5.79
C SER A 2 4.25 47.01 5.95
N THR A 3 5.00 46.99 7.01
CA THR A 3 6.14 46.05 7.22
C THR A 3 5.74 44.63 7.57
N ALA A 4 4.54 44.40 8.13
CA ALA A 4 4.04 43.07 8.49
C ALA A 4 3.57 42.25 7.29
N LYS A 5 3.17 42.87 6.17
CA LYS A 5 2.75 42.17 4.95
C LYS A 5 3.94 41.61 4.16
N HIS A 6 5.07 42.32 4.09
CA HIS A 6 6.27 41.87 3.37
C HIS A 6 6.93 40.63 4.03
N GLY A 7 6.89 40.54 5.38
CA GLY A 7 7.41 39.37 6.10
C GLY A 7 6.59 38.08 5.88
N ARG A 8 5.27 38.19 5.70
CA ARG A 8 4.40 37.04 5.42
C ARG A 8 4.57 36.49 4.02
N ILE A 9 4.72 37.37 3.02
CA ILE A 9 4.94 36.95 1.62
C ILE A 9 6.32 36.33 1.45
N ALA A 10 7.35 36.86 2.09
CA ALA A 10 8.69 36.28 2.09
C ALA A 10 8.72 34.91 2.81
N GLY A 11 7.96 34.76 3.91
CA GLY A 11 7.84 33.51 4.65
C GLY A 11 7.10 32.41 3.85
N THR A 12 6.03 32.77 3.14
CA THR A 12 5.30 31.82 2.26
C THR A 12 6.15 31.43 1.06
N GLY A 13 6.88 32.34 0.44
CA GLY A 13 7.80 32.05 -0.65
C GLY A 13 8.93 31.09 -0.25
N PHE A 14 9.48 31.28 0.97
CA PHE A 14 10.50 30.37 1.51
C PHE A 14 9.94 28.96 1.80
N ALA A 15 8.73 28.86 2.35
CA ALA A 15 8.06 27.58 2.61
C ALA A 15 7.77 26.82 1.31
N VAL A 16 7.25 27.50 0.28
CA VAL A 16 6.98 26.92 -1.04
C VAL A 16 8.28 26.45 -1.70
N ARG A 17 9.34 27.26 -1.65
CA ARG A 17 10.65 26.85 -2.20
C ARG A 17 11.20 25.62 -1.49
N LYS A 18 11.08 25.53 -0.17
CA LYS A 18 11.52 24.36 0.60
C LYS A 18 10.74 23.10 0.20
N GLN A 19 9.42 23.21 0.03
CA GLN A 19 8.60 22.08 -0.44
C GLN A 19 8.97 21.64 -1.85
N LEU A 20 9.22 22.58 -2.78
CA LEU A 20 9.65 22.25 -4.14
C LEU A 20 11.02 21.54 -4.17
N ILE A 21 11.95 21.94 -3.30
CA ILE A 21 13.24 21.27 -3.17
C ILE A 21 13.05 19.83 -2.65
N HIS A 22 12.20 19.61 -1.64
CA HIS A 22 11.91 18.26 -1.14
C HIS A 22 11.23 17.39 -2.20
N LEU A 23 10.29 17.94 -2.98
CA LEU A 23 9.67 17.23 -4.10
C LEU A 23 10.70 16.88 -5.19
N GLY A 24 11.61 17.78 -5.48
CA GLY A 24 12.71 17.52 -6.44
C GLY A 24 13.66 16.41 -5.97
N HIS A 25 13.98 16.36 -4.68
CA HIS A 25 14.76 15.27 -4.08
C HIS A 25 14.01 13.95 -4.13
N ALA A 26 12.72 13.94 -3.78
CA ALA A 26 11.87 12.76 -3.86
C ALA A 26 11.77 12.22 -5.29
N ALA A 27 11.51 13.10 -6.27
CA ALA A 27 11.42 12.70 -7.67
C ALA A 27 12.73 12.10 -8.21
N ARG A 28 13.89 12.71 -7.86
CA ARG A 28 15.20 12.15 -8.24
C ARG A 28 15.48 10.80 -7.59
N MET A 29 15.11 10.62 -6.33
CA MET A 29 15.26 9.34 -5.65
C MET A 29 14.37 8.27 -6.28
N LEU A 30 13.10 8.59 -6.58
CA LEU A 30 12.18 7.69 -7.26
C LEU A 30 12.73 7.28 -8.64
N ALA A 31 13.21 8.25 -9.43
CA ALA A 31 13.81 7.97 -10.74
C ALA A 31 15.04 7.04 -10.63
N ARG A 32 15.92 7.27 -9.66
CA ARG A 32 17.06 6.37 -9.40
C ARG A 32 16.61 4.97 -9.01
N LEU A 33 15.62 4.83 -8.12
CA LEU A 33 15.06 3.53 -7.72
C LEU A 33 14.43 2.79 -8.90
N ALA A 34 13.67 3.51 -9.75
CA ALA A 34 13.06 2.93 -10.95
C ALA A 34 14.11 2.43 -11.95
N LEU A 35 15.17 3.21 -12.19
CA LEU A 35 16.26 2.86 -13.10
C LEU A 35 17.09 1.65 -12.60
N THR A 36 17.08 1.37 -11.30
CA THR A 36 17.79 0.20 -10.73
C THR A 36 17.06 -1.13 -10.93
N GLY A 37 15.89 -1.15 -11.57
CA GLY A 37 15.10 -2.36 -11.81
C GLY A 37 15.88 -3.49 -12.49
N GLY A 38 16.68 -3.17 -13.52
CA GLY A 38 17.55 -4.15 -14.19
C GLY A 38 18.64 -4.75 -13.30
N GLN A 39 19.15 -3.99 -12.35
CA GLN A 39 20.13 -4.47 -11.37
C GLN A 39 19.45 -5.31 -10.26
N ALA A 40 18.25 -4.95 -9.86
CA ALA A 40 17.44 -5.71 -8.90
C ALA A 40 17.14 -7.12 -9.44
N LEU A 41 16.82 -7.25 -10.73
CA LEU A 41 16.64 -8.54 -11.38
C LEU A 41 17.92 -9.40 -11.40
N ARG A 42 19.09 -8.80 -11.60
CA ARG A 42 20.39 -9.51 -11.52
C ARG A 42 20.72 -9.96 -10.10
N ARG A 43 20.16 -9.31 -9.09
CA ARG A 43 20.35 -9.62 -7.66
C ARG A 43 19.06 -10.14 -7.03
N PHE A 44 18.35 -11.00 -7.73
CA PHE A 44 17.05 -11.53 -7.33
C PHE A 44 17.03 -12.11 -5.90
N GLY A 45 18.14 -12.69 -5.44
CA GLY A 45 18.25 -13.18 -4.06
C GLY A 45 17.93 -12.11 -3.00
N LEU A 46 18.45 -10.88 -3.16
CA LEU A 46 18.17 -9.78 -2.22
C LEU A 46 16.71 -9.33 -2.27
N VAL A 47 16.12 -9.30 -3.47
CA VAL A 47 14.70 -8.93 -3.64
C VAL A 47 13.81 -10.02 -3.03
N ARG A 48 14.12 -11.31 -3.27
CA ARG A 48 13.39 -12.44 -2.69
C ARG A 48 13.38 -12.37 -1.15
N ASP A 49 14.51 -12.11 -0.54
CA ASP A 49 14.62 -12.02 0.92
C ASP A 49 13.78 -10.85 1.47
N GLN A 50 13.68 -9.74 0.72
CA GLN A 50 12.79 -8.63 1.06
C GLN A 50 11.30 -8.97 0.86
N ILE A 51 10.95 -9.72 -0.20
CA ILE A 51 9.58 -10.21 -0.40
C ILE A 51 9.18 -11.11 0.76
N LEU A 52 10.05 -12.02 1.17
CA LEU A 52 9.79 -12.91 2.31
C LEU A 52 9.66 -12.10 3.62
N PHE A 53 10.53 -11.15 3.85
CA PHE A 53 10.48 -10.31 5.05
C PHE A 53 9.21 -9.43 5.10
N LEU A 54 8.90 -8.72 4.03
CA LEU A 54 7.74 -7.82 3.98
C LEU A 54 6.43 -8.61 3.87
N GLY A 55 6.41 -9.67 3.05
CA GLY A 55 5.24 -10.50 2.81
C GLY A 55 4.89 -11.38 4.00
N ASN A 56 5.79 -12.28 4.40
CA ASN A 56 5.50 -13.30 5.40
C ASN A 56 5.06 -12.71 6.75
N TYR A 57 5.78 -11.72 7.24
CA TYR A 57 5.40 -11.06 8.50
C TYR A 57 4.10 -10.23 8.41
N SER A 58 3.62 -9.88 7.21
CA SER A 58 2.35 -9.19 7.02
C SER A 58 1.19 -10.15 6.77
N LEU A 59 1.45 -11.41 6.38
CA LEU A 59 0.42 -12.39 6.01
C LEU A 59 -0.62 -12.63 7.09
N ALA A 60 -0.20 -12.85 8.33
CA ALA A 60 -1.12 -13.13 9.44
C ALA A 60 -2.05 -11.92 9.69
N LEU A 61 -1.47 -10.70 9.75
CA LEU A 61 -2.25 -9.48 9.95
C LEU A 61 -3.27 -9.28 8.81
N ILE A 62 -2.81 -9.42 7.57
CA ILE A 62 -3.63 -9.19 6.37
C ILE A 62 -4.69 -10.27 6.22
N GLY A 63 -4.34 -11.54 6.46
CA GLY A 63 -5.30 -12.65 6.39
C GLY A 63 -6.41 -12.52 7.42
N VAL A 64 -6.06 -12.28 8.68
CA VAL A 64 -7.05 -12.10 9.76
C VAL A 64 -7.92 -10.86 9.50
N SER A 65 -7.33 -9.75 9.07
CA SER A 65 -8.09 -8.55 8.73
C SER A 65 -9.03 -8.79 7.54
N GLY A 66 -8.58 -9.49 6.50
CA GLY A 66 -9.40 -9.87 5.35
C GLY A 66 -10.61 -10.71 5.76
N LEU A 67 -10.39 -11.69 6.65
CA LEU A 67 -11.46 -12.55 7.18
C LEU A 67 -12.55 -11.73 7.88
N PHE A 68 -12.16 -10.83 8.80
CA PHE A 68 -13.13 -9.99 9.53
C PHE A 68 -13.83 -8.99 8.62
N VAL A 69 -13.14 -8.39 7.67
CA VAL A 69 -13.78 -7.52 6.66
C VAL A 69 -14.77 -8.32 5.81
N GLY A 70 -14.42 -9.55 5.43
CA GLY A 70 -15.33 -10.46 4.76
C GLY A 70 -16.57 -10.80 5.58
N PHE A 71 -16.41 -11.05 6.88
CA PHE A 71 -17.54 -11.28 7.79
C PHE A 71 -18.50 -10.09 7.83
N VAL A 72 -17.96 -8.89 7.99
CA VAL A 72 -18.77 -7.67 8.04
C VAL A 72 -19.49 -7.43 6.70
N LEU A 73 -18.80 -7.60 5.58
CA LEU A 73 -19.39 -7.45 4.24
C LEU A 73 -20.50 -8.51 3.99
N GLY A 74 -20.25 -9.75 4.39
CA GLY A 74 -21.25 -10.82 4.28
C GLY A 74 -22.51 -10.48 5.08
N LEU A 75 -22.33 -10.07 6.34
CA LEU A 75 -23.46 -9.73 7.22
C LEU A 75 -24.22 -8.49 6.73
N GLN A 76 -23.51 -7.39 6.52
CA GLN A 76 -24.12 -6.12 6.16
C GLN A 76 -24.65 -6.12 4.72
N GLY A 77 -23.93 -6.79 3.82
CA GLY A 77 -24.35 -7.00 2.44
C GLY A 77 -25.68 -7.77 2.38
N TYR A 78 -25.81 -8.85 3.14
CA TYR A 78 -27.06 -9.63 3.20
C TYR A 78 -28.24 -8.77 3.66
N TYR A 79 -28.15 -8.09 4.80
CA TYR A 79 -29.25 -7.26 5.30
C TYR A 79 -29.62 -6.12 4.36
N THR A 80 -28.66 -5.59 3.63
CA THR A 80 -28.93 -4.56 2.61
C THR A 80 -29.64 -5.15 1.40
N LEU A 81 -29.13 -6.25 0.83
CA LEU A 81 -29.72 -6.90 -0.34
C LEU A 81 -31.08 -7.52 -0.08
N GLN A 82 -31.31 -8.03 1.12
CA GLN A 82 -32.60 -8.58 1.53
C GLN A 82 -33.74 -7.56 1.45
N ARG A 83 -33.47 -6.29 1.76
CA ARG A 83 -34.46 -5.20 1.64
C ARG A 83 -34.92 -4.95 0.20
N PHE A 84 -34.07 -5.31 -0.76
CA PHE A 84 -34.35 -5.18 -2.20
C PHE A 84 -34.77 -6.50 -2.86
N GLY A 85 -34.93 -7.57 -2.09
CA GLY A 85 -35.26 -8.90 -2.61
C GLY A 85 -34.13 -9.54 -3.44
N ALA A 86 -32.89 -9.09 -3.27
CA ALA A 86 -31.73 -9.50 -4.06
C ALA A 86 -30.69 -10.26 -3.24
N ALA A 87 -31.08 -10.99 -2.19
CA ALA A 87 -30.18 -11.71 -1.29
C ALA A 87 -29.25 -12.71 -2.02
N ASP A 88 -29.71 -13.29 -3.13
CA ASP A 88 -28.97 -14.24 -3.94
C ASP A 88 -27.71 -13.61 -4.61
N THR A 89 -27.67 -12.28 -4.75
CA THR A 89 -26.51 -11.58 -5.34
C THR A 89 -25.40 -11.25 -4.32
N LEU A 90 -25.49 -11.75 -3.10
CA LEU A 90 -24.54 -11.48 -2.02
C LEU A 90 -23.10 -11.85 -2.41
N GLY A 91 -22.90 -13.01 -3.07
CA GLY A 91 -21.57 -13.44 -3.52
C GLY A 91 -20.89 -12.46 -4.46
N LEU A 92 -21.67 -11.95 -5.41
CA LEU A 92 -21.18 -10.94 -6.37
C LEU A 92 -20.80 -9.63 -5.67
N LEU A 93 -21.64 -9.13 -4.77
CA LEU A 93 -21.38 -7.89 -4.02
C LEU A 93 -20.11 -8.01 -3.19
N VAL A 94 -19.97 -9.09 -2.41
CA VAL A 94 -18.79 -9.32 -1.56
C VAL A 94 -17.52 -9.41 -2.40
N THR A 95 -17.56 -10.19 -3.48
CA THR A 95 -16.37 -10.42 -4.32
C THR A 95 -15.94 -9.14 -5.03
N LEU A 96 -16.86 -8.42 -5.67
CA LEU A 96 -16.52 -7.18 -6.38
C LEU A 96 -16.01 -6.10 -5.42
N SER A 97 -16.63 -5.95 -4.25
CA SER A 97 -16.19 -4.98 -3.24
C SER A 97 -14.78 -5.27 -2.74
N LEU A 98 -14.44 -6.54 -2.53
CA LEU A 98 -13.11 -6.94 -2.07
C LEU A 98 -12.06 -6.83 -3.16
N VAL A 99 -12.35 -7.36 -4.34
CA VAL A 99 -11.34 -7.45 -5.41
C VAL A 99 -11.03 -6.09 -6.03
N ARG A 100 -12.07 -5.27 -6.29
CA ARG A 100 -11.91 -3.97 -6.96
C ARG A 100 -11.40 -2.86 -6.05
N GLU A 101 -11.85 -2.83 -4.78
CA GLU A 101 -11.66 -1.66 -3.91
C GLU A 101 -11.01 -2.04 -2.58
N LEU A 102 -11.71 -2.75 -1.71
CA LEU A 102 -11.28 -2.95 -0.32
C LEU A 102 -10.01 -3.78 -0.21
N GLY A 103 -9.83 -4.79 -1.07
CA GLY A 103 -8.63 -5.62 -1.07
C GLY A 103 -7.35 -4.78 -1.25
N PRO A 104 -7.20 -4.06 -2.35
CA PRO A 104 -6.04 -3.20 -2.59
C PRO A 104 -5.86 -2.12 -1.52
N VAL A 105 -6.92 -1.37 -1.19
CA VAL A 105 -6.85 -0.21 -0.28
C VAL A 105 -6.54 -0.63 1.15
N VAL A 106 -7.33 -1.55 1.72
CA VAL A 106 -7.13 -1.97 3.12
C VAL A 106 -5.77 -2.64 3.30
N THR A 107 -5.37 -3.49 2.34
CA THR A 107 -4.04 -4.08 2.36
C THR A 107 -2.95 -3.01 2.32
N ALA A 108 -3.09 -1.96 1.51
CA ALA A 108 -2.11 -0.88 1.44
C ALA A 108 -2.00 -0.10 2.76
N LEU A 109 -3.12 0.17 3.42
CA LEU A 109 -3.14 0.84 4.73
C LEU A 109 -2.47 -0.02 5.81
N LEU A 110 -2.77 -1.32 5.86
CA LEU A 110 -2.14 -2.25 6.80
C LEU A 110 -0.64 -2.43 6.50
N PHE A 111 -0.29 -2.50 5.22
CA PHE A 111 1.10 -2.59 4.79
C PHE A 111 1.89 -1.33 5.14
N ALA A 112 1.30 -0.13 4.97
CA ALA A 112 1.91 1.13 5.38
C ALA A 112 2.15 1.17 6.90
N GLY A 113 1.17 0.71 7.69
CA GLY A 113 1.26 0.68 9.15
C GLY A 113 2.32 -0.29 9.67
N ARG A 114 2.48 -1.46 9.04
CA ARG A 114 3.41 -2.51 9.51
C ARG A 114 4.73 -2.51 8.75
N ALA A 115 4.68 -2.75 7.44
CA ALA A 115 5.88 -2.88 6.61
C ALA A 115 6.52 -1.51 6.33
N GLY A 116 5.70 -0.48 6.09
CA GLY A 116 6.17 0.88 5.87
C GLY A 116 6.93 1.43 7.08
N THR A 117 6.39 1.27 8.28
CA THR A 117 7.07 1.69 9.52
C THR A 117 8.35 0.92 9.77
N ALA A 118 8.36 -0.40 9.54
CA ALA A 118 9.55 -1.24 9.70
C ALA A 118 10.67 -0.80 8.74
N LEU A 119 10.37 -0.58 7.46
CA LEU A 119 11.33 -0.08 6.47
C LEU A 119 11.89 1.29 6.85
N THR A 120 11.01 2.21 7.27
CA THR A 120 11.43 3.55 7.68
C THR A 120 12.33 3.51 8.90
N ALA A 121 11.99 2.70 9.90
CA ALA A 121 12.79 2.54 11.11
C ALA A 121 14.15 1.92 10.79
N GLU A 122 14.19 0.86 9.99
CA GLU A 122 15.43 0.17 9.63
C GLU A 122 16.41 1.11 8.92
N ILE A 123 15.94 1.86 7.89
CA ILE A 123 16.80 2.79 7.18
C ILE A 123 17.20 3.98 8.05
N GLY A 124 16.28 4.49 8.86
CA GLY A 124 16.58 5.57 9.80
C GLY A 124 17.61 5.17 10.85
N LEU A 125 17.57 3.93 11.35
CA LEU A 125 18.57 3.37 12.28
C LEU A 125 19.92 3.15 11.58
N MET A 126 19.94 2.66 10.33
CA MET A 126 21.18 2.53 9.55
C MET A 126 21.84 3.90 9.34
N LYS A 127 21.04 4.95 9.15
CA LYS A 127 21.54 6.33 9.04
C LYS A 127 22.06 6.84 10.38
N ALA A 128 21.33 6.62 11.46
CA ALA A 128 21.76 7.02 12.81
C ALA A 128 23.04 6.32 13.29
N GLY A 129 23.26 5.07 12.84
CA GLY A 129 24.48 4.31 13.09
C GLY A 129 25.59 4.54 12.07
N GLU A 130 25.50 5.59 11.25
CA GLU A 130 26.49 5.99 10.23
C GLU A 130 26.79 4.91 9.16
N GLN A 131 25.99 3.83 9.09
CA GLN A 131 26.22 2.73 8.16
C GLN A 131 26.08 3.17 6.69
N LEU A 132 25.15 4.08 6.40
CA LEU A 132 24.95 4.61 5.05
C LEU A 132 26.17 5.45 4.62
N SER A 133 26.67 6.31 5.50
CA SER A 133 27.86 7.15 5.24
C SER A 133 29.13 6.30 5.11
N ALA A 134 29.28 5.25 5.91
CA ALA A 134 30.39 4.31 5.81
C ALA A 134 30.38 3.58 4.44
N MET A 135 29.21 3.23 3.91
CA MET A 135 29.10 2.63 2.56
C MET A 135 29.52 3.62 1.48
N GLU A 136 29.10 4.89 1.58
CA GLU A 136 29.52 5.94 0.62
C GLU A 136 31.03 6.15 0.65
N MET A 137 31.67 6.14 1.81
CA MET A 137 33.12 6.20 1.93
C MET A 137 33.85 5.01 1.27
N MET A 138 33.19 3.84 1.23
CA MET A 138 33.69 2.66 0.51
C MET A 138 33.32 2.65 -0.99
N ALA A 139 32.83 3.76 -1.53
CA ALA A 139 32.34 3.89 -2.91
C ALA A 139 31.18 2.93 -3.25
N VAL A 140 30.37 2.53 -2.28
CA VAL A 140 29.17 1.72 -2.45
C VAL A 140 27.95 2.62 -2.36
N ASP A 141 27.15 2.70 -3.44
CA ASP A 141 25.91 3.49 -3.45
C ASP A 141 24.83 2.82 -2.58
N PRO A 142 24.41 3.45 -1.44
CA PRO A 142 23.38 2.92 -0.54
C PRO A 142 22.03 2.74 -1.23
N ILE A 143 21.70 3.62 -2.21
CA ILE A 143 20.44 3.55 -2.94
C ILE A 143 20.36 2.25 -3.72
N GLN A 144 21.44 1.88 -4.43
CA GLN A 144 21.48 0.66 -5.23
C GLN A 144 21.56 -0.62 -4.37
N ARG A 145 22.31 -0.56 -3.27
CA ARG A 145 22.60 -1.76 -2.48
C ARG A 145 21.53 -2.08 -1.45
N ILE A 146 20.91 -1.05 -0.85
CA ILE A 146 19.98 -1.20 0.28
C ILE A 146 18.55 -0.84 -0.12
N LEU A 147 18.34 0.34 -0.72
CA LEU A 147 17.00 0.85 -0.97
C LEU A 147 16.32 0.15 -2.16
N ALA A 148 17.04 -0.12 -3.25
CA ALA A 148 16.48 -0.73 -4.44
C ALA A 148 15.91 -2.14 -4.22
N PRO A 149 16.57 -3.08 -3.53
CA PRO A 149 15.98 -4.39 -3.25
C PRO A 149 14.71 -4.29 -2.39
N ARG A 150 14.69 -3.36 -1.41
CA ARG A 150 13.51 -3.10 -0.57
C ARG A 150 12.36 -2.51 -1.36
N PHE A 151 12.65 -1.58 -2.28
CA PHE A 151 11.66 -0.97 -3.15
C PHE A 151 10.96 -2.01 -4.03
N TRP A 152 11.72 -2.80 -4.76
CA TRP A 152 11.18 -3.84 -5.64
C TRP A 152 10.52 -4.98 -4.86
N GLY A 153 11.08 -5.35 -3.70
CA GLY A 153 10.47 -6.31 -2.79
C GLY A 153 9.07 -5.88 -2.32
N GLY A 154 8.93 -4.61 -1.93
CA GLY A 154 7.63 -4.05 -1.50
C GLY A 154 6.60 -3.98 -2.63
N ILE A 155 7.03 -3.57 -3.83
CA ILE A 155 6.17 -3.52 -5.03
C ILE A 155 5.59 -4.89 -5.37
N VAL A 156 6.40 -5.95 -5.30
CA VAL A 156 5.95 -7.31 -5.60
C VAL A 156 5.11 -7.89 -4.46
N SER A 157 5.47 -7.61 -3.21
CA SER A 157 4.74 -8.12 -2.04
C SER A 157 3.31 -7.59 -1.97
N MET A 158 3.09 -6.35 -2.38
CA MET A 158 1.80 -5.67 -2.22
C MET A 158 0.65 -6.33 -2.98
N PRO A 159 0.74 -6.64 -4.30
CA PRO A 159 -0.31 -7.34 -5.03
C PRO A 159 -0.57 -8.75 -4.50
N LEU A 160 0.48 -9.46 -4.07
CA LEU A 160 0.34 -10.80 -3.48
C LEU A 160 -0.46 -10.75 -2.18
N LEU A 161 -0.16 -9.79 -1.32
CA LEU A 161 -0.88 -9.60 -0.07
C LEU A 161 -2.34 -9.14 -0.29
N ALA A 162 -2.59 -8.30 -1.28
CA ALA A 162 -3.95 -7.89 -1.66
C ALA A 162 -4.77 -9.06 -2.21
N ALA A 163 -4.14 -9.95 -2.98
CA ALA A 163 -4.79 -11.18 -3.45
C ALA A 163 -5.16 -12.11 -2.29
N VAL A 164 -4.26 -12.29 -1.32
CA VAL A 164 -4.55 -13.07 -0.09
C VAL A 164 -5.68 -12.44 0.71
N PHE A 165 -5.65 -11.11 0.92
CA PHE A 165 -6.72 -10.38 1.62
C PHE A 165 -8.08 -10.61 0.96
N SER A 166 -8.15 -10.44 -0.36
CA SER A 166 -9.40 -10.60 -1.12
C SER A 166 -9.88 -12.05 -1.10
N ALA A 167 -9.00 -13.03 -1.28
CA ALA A 167 -9.37 -14.44 -1.24
C ALA A 167 -9.91 -14.87 0.13
N VAL A 168 -9.21 -14.50 1.20
CA VAL A 168 -9.63 -14.80 2.58
C VAL A 168 -10.91 -14.03 2.93
N GLY A 169 -11.04 -12.78 2.46
CA GLY A 169 -12.24 -11.98 2.65
C GLY A 169 -13.47 -12.57 1.97
N VAL A 170 -13.35 -13.07 0.74
CA VAL A 170 -14.45 -13.76 0.03
C VAL A 170 -14.87 -15.02 0.79
N LEU A 171 -13.90 -15.80 1.29
CA LEU A 171 -14.19 -16.98 2.14
C LEU A 171 -14.89 -16.57 3.44
N GLY A 172 -14.51 -15.44 4.05
CA GLY A 172 -15.20 -14.88 5.20
C GLY A 172 -16.66 -14.51 4.89
N GLY A 173 -16.88 -13.80 3.79
CA GLY A 173 -18.22 -13.43 3.32
C GLY A 173 -19.09 -14.65 2.99
N TRP A 174 -18.51 -15.67 2.37
CA TRP A 174 -19.17 -16.96 2.16
C TRP A 174 -19.55 -17.64 3.46
N PHE A 175 -18.64 -17.70 4.42
CA PHE A 175 -18.91 -18.33 5.72
C PHE A 175 -20.10 -17.68 6.42
N VAL A 176 -20.14 -16.36 6.48
CA VAL A 176 -21.27 -15.65 7.11
C VAL A 176 -22.55 -15.78 6.28
N GLY A 177 -22.47 -15.53 4.97
CA GLY A 177 -23.65 -15.55 4.09
C GLY A 177 -24.29 -16.93 3.95
N VAL A 178 -23.48 -17.95 3.73
CA VAL A 178 -23.96 -19.32 3.48
C VAL A 178 -24.11 -20.12 4.76
N VAL A 179 -23.06 -20.19 5.60
CA VAL A 179 -23.08 -21.09 6.76
C VAL A 179 -23.89 -20.50 7.93
N MET A 180 -23.78 -19.20 8.19
CA MET A 180 -24.47 -18.58 9.34
C MET A 180 -25.89 -18.12 8.99
N ILE A 181 -26.10 -17.54 7.83
CA ILE A 181 -27.39 -16.91 7.44
C ILE A 181 -28.25 -17.87 6.63
N GLY A 182 -27.64 -18.79 5.84
CA GLY A 182 -28.37 -19.79 5.07
C GLY A 182 -28.69 -19.38 3.64
N VAL A 183 -27.93 -18.43 3.04
CA VAL A 183 -27.99 -18.16 1.61
C VAL A 183 -27.57 -19.42 0.84
N ASP A 184 -28.23 -19.70 -0.29
CA ASP A 184 -27.88 -20.88 -1.09
C ASP A 184 -26.43 -20.81 -1.61
N ALA A 185 -25.65 -21.85 -1.31
CA ALA A 185 -24.25 -21.91 -1.70
C ALA A 185 -24.06 -21.93 -3.23
N GLY A 186 -25.01 -22.57 -3.94
CA GLY A 186 -25.00 -22.63 -5.40
C GLY A 186 -25.17 -21.25 -6.00
N SER A 187 -26.14 -20.47 -5.50
CA SER A 187 -26.39 -19.10 -5.97
C SER A 187 -25.21 -18.18 -5.65
N PHE A 188 -24.61 -18.29 -4.45
CA PHE A 188 -23.44 -17.50 -4.06
C PHE A 188 -22.29 -17.63 -5.06
N TRP A 189 -21.89 -18.87 -5.40
CA TRP A 189 -20.78 -19.10 -6.32
C TRP A 189 -21.13 -18.88 -7.79
N SER A 190 -22.35 -19.25 -8.23
CA SER A 190 -22.78 -19.03 -9.60
C SER A 190 -22.85 -17.54 -9.96
N GLN A 191 -23.40 -16.71 -9.06
CA GLN A 191 -23.46 -15.25 -9.23
C GLN A 191 -22.06 -14.64 -9.22
N THR A 192 -21.16 -15.14 -8.36
CA THR A 192 -19.77 -14.69 -8.36
C THR A 192 -19.07 -15.03 -9.69
N GLN A 193 -19.22 -16.25 -10.19
CA GLN A 193 -18.57 -16.67 -11.45
C GLN A 193 -19.13 -15.97 -12.68
N SER A 194 -20.43 -15.76 -12.74
CA SER A 194 -21.08 -15.11 -13.90
C SER A 194 -20.90 -13.60 -13.91
N GLY A 195 -20.78 -12.95 -12.75
CA GLY A 195 -20.77 -11.50 -12.64
C GLY A 195 -19.38 -10.87 -12.46
N VAL A 196 -18.33 -11.66 -12.22
CA VAL A 196 -16.95 -11.15 -12.08
C VAL A 196 -16.18 -11.35 -13.37
N ASP A 197 -15.79 -10.25 -13.99
CA ASP A 197 -14.85 -10.28 -15.12
C ASP A 197 -13.40 -10.32 -14.58
N VAL A 198 -12.76 -11.49 -14.76
CA VAL A 198 -11.40 -11.70 -14.25
C VAL A 198 -10.41 -10.67 -14.80
N TRP A 199 -10.48 -10.34 -16.09
CA TRP A 199 -9.55 -9.40 -16.70
C TRP A 199 -9.80 -7.96 -16.26
N ARG A 200 -11.05 -7.55 -16.20
CA ARG A 200 -11.43 -6.19 -15.83
C ARG A 200 -11.36 -5.98 -14.32
N ASP A 201 -11.95 -6.87 -13.53
CA ASP A 201 -12.11 -6.63 -12.09
C ASP A 201 -10.86 -7.00 -11.31
N VAL A 202 -10.32 -8.20 -11.54
CA VAL A 202 -9.07 -8.63 -10.89
C VAL A 202 -7.89 -7.84 -11.44
N GLY A 203 -7.86 -7.59 -12.75
CA GLY A 203 -6.81 -6.77 -13.38
C GLY A 203 -6.74 -5.37 -12.82
N ASN A 204 -7.87 -4.69 -12.65
CA ASN A 204 -7.93 -3.36 -12.01
C ASN A 204 -7.43 -3.40 -10.56
N GLY A 205 -7.85 -4.39 -9.77
CA GLY A 205 -7.37 -4.59 -8.40
C GLY A 205 -5.85 -4.81 -8.33
N VAL A 206 -5.30 -5.59 -9.25
CA VAL A 206 -3.84 -5.82 -9.34
C VAL A 206 -3.11 -4.54 -9.71
N ILE A 207 -3.58 -3.77 -10.70
CA ILE A 207 -2.97 -2.50 -11.09
C ILE A 207 -2.98 -1.51 -9.92
N LYS A 208 -4.12 -1.36 -9.22
CA LYS A 208 -4.21 -0.55 -8.00
C LYS A 208 -3.19 -0.98 -6.95
N SER A 209 -3.09 -2.28 -6.69
CA SER A 209 -2.14 -2.84 -5.72
C SER A 209 -0.69 -2.54 -6.08
N PHE A 210 -0.33 -2.58 -7.37
CA PHE A 210 1.02 -2.18 -7.83
C PHE A 210 1.29 -0.71 -7.57
N VAL A 211 0.36 0.17 -7.92
CA VAL A 211 0.51 1.62 -7.71
C VAL A 211 0.64 1.93 -6.21
N PHE A 212 -0.17 1.29 -5.37
CA PHE A 212 -0.08 1.44 -3.93
C PHE A 212 1.23 0.88 -3.36
N GLY A 213 1.70 -0.25 -3.90
CA GLY A 213 3.01 -0.83 -3.56
C GLY A 213 4.15 0.15 -3.84
N ILE A 214 4.16 0.76 -5.02
CA ILE A 214 5.14 1.81 -5.38
C ILE A 214 5.04 2.97 -4.39
N THR A 215 3.83 3.46 -4.14
CA THR A 215 3.60 4.65 -3.30
C THR A 215 4.02 4.42 -1.85
N VAL A 216 3.52 3.35 -1.22
CA VAL A 216 3.79 3.07 0.20
C VAL A 216 5.26 2.79 0.42
N THR A 217 5.86 1.94 -0.43
CA THR A 217 7.27 1.57 -0.28
C THR A 217 8.18 2.76 -0.53
N PHE A 218 7.88 3.57 -1.56
CA PHE A 218 8.65 4.79 -1.82
C PHE A 218 8.58 5.78 -0.66
N VAL A 219 7.39 6.06 -0.13
CA VAL A 219 7.21 6.97 1.02
C VAL A 219 8.00 6.46 2.23
N ALA A 220 7.95 5.15 2.51
CA ALA A 220 8.68 4.55 3.62
C ALA A 220 10.21 4.71 3.47
N LEU A 221 10.75 4.40 2.30
CA LEU A 221 12.17 4.52 2.01
C LEU A 221 12.64 5.98 2.05
N TYR A 222 11.85 6.89 1.49
CA TYR A 222 12.16 8.32 1.46
C TYR A 222 12.16 8.92 2.88
N GLN A 223 11.14 8.64 3.68
CA GLN A 223 11.07 9.13 5.06
C GLN A 223 12.20 8.56 5.94
N GLY A 224 12.56 7.29 5.76
CA GLY A 224 13.70 6.67 6.47
C GLY A 224 15.03 7.31 6.06
N TYR A 225 15.24 7.54 4.77
CA TYR A 225 16.49 8.14 4.27
C TYR A 225 16.63 9.62 4.67
N GLU A 226 15.54 10.39 4.71
CA GLU A 226 15.51 11.79 5.13
C GLU A 226 15.41 11.97 6.67
N ALA A 227 15.25 10.88 7.43
CA ALA A 227 15.14 10.95 8.89
C ALA A 227 16.36 11.63 9.52
N HIS A 228 16.14 12.42 10.58
CA HIS A 228 17.25 12.88 11.40
C HIS A 228 17.93 11.70 12.09
N PRO A 229 19.28 11.65 12.18
CA PRO A 229 20.02 10.53 12.73
C PRO A 229 19.94 10.49 14.27
N THR A 230 18.73 10.47 14.80
CA THR A 230 18.43 10.41 16.25
C THR A 230 17.24 9.48 16.46
N PRO A 231 17.13 8.81 17.63
CA PRO A 231 15.98 7.96 17.94
C PRO A 231 14.63 8.67 17.79
N GLU A 232 14.55 9.92 18.23
CA GLU A 232 13.36 10.76 18.07
C GLU A 232 13.06 11.07 16.59
N GLY A 233 14.10 11.33 15.79
CA GLY A 233 13.98 11.57 14.35
C GLY A 233 13.42 10.36 13.63
N VAL A 234 13.89 9.16 13.96
CA VAL A 234 13.38 7.90 13.41
C VAL A 234 11.93 7.67 13.82
N SER A 235 11.57 7.89 15.10
CA SER A 235 10.20 7.76 15.57
C SER A 235 9.24 8.73 14.86
N ARG A 236 9.65 9.98 14.66
CA ARG A 236 8.84 10.95 13.88
C ARG A 236 8.72 10.56 12.42
N ALA A 237 9.76 9.99 11.81
CA ALA A 237 9.75 9.55 10.42
C ALA A 237 8.78 8.38 10.23
N THR A 238 8.73 7.40 11.16
CA THR A 238 7.78 6.28 11.09
C THR A 238 6.32 6.74 11.16
N THR A 239 6.01 7.67 12.06
CA THR A 239 4.66 8.25 12.16
C THR A 239 4.29 9.01 10.86
N ARG A 240 5.21 9.81 10.31
CA ARG A 240 4.99 10.54 9.05
C ARG A 240 4.79 9.58 7.88
N THR A 241 5.51 8.47 7.85
CA THR A 241 5.36 7.43 6.82
C THR A 241 3.92 6.94 6.76
N VAL A 242 3.35 6.55 7.89
CA VAL A 242 1.96 6.04 7.93
C VAL A 242 0.99 7.11 7.45
N VAL A 243 1.08 8.32 7.97
CA VAL A 243 0.15 9.39 7.63
C VAL A 243 0.23 9.76 6.14
N ILE A 244 1.45 9.98 5.61
CA ILE A 244 1.63 10.37 4.22
C ILE A 244 1.23 9.23 3.27
N ALA A 245 1.65 7.99 3.56
CA ALA A 245 1.32 6.84 2.74
C ALA A 245 -0.19 6.57 2.71
N SER A 246 -0.87 6.64 3.87
CA SER A 246 -2.32 6.43 3.94
C SER A 246 -3.10 7.48 3.17
N LEU A 247 -2.76 8.76 3.32
CA LEU A 247 -3.40 9.83 2.56
C LEU A 247 -3.13 9.72 1.05
N ALA A 248 -1.90 9.36 0.67
CA ALA A 248 -1.55 9.15 -0.73
C ALA A 248 -2.31 7.96 -1.34
N VAL A 249 -2.43 6.84 -0.62
CA VAL A 249 -3.21 5.67 -1.04
C VAL A 249 -4.67 6.04 -1.26
N LEU A 250 -5.32 6.72 -0.29
CA LEU A 250 -6.72 7.11 -0.42
C LEU A 250 -6.95 8.10 -1.58
N GLY A 251 -6.04 9.06 -1.75
CA GLY A 251 -6.12 10.02 -2.88
C GLY A 251 -5.91 9.33 -4.23
N LEU A 252 -4.94 8.43 -4.34
CA LEU A 252 -4.68 7.66 -5.55
C LEU A 252 -5.80 6.66 -5.84
N ASP A 253 -6.40 6.06 -4.81
CA ASP A 253 -7.54 5.17 -5.00
C ASP A 253 -8.70 5.87 -5.68
N PHE A 254 -9.09 7.05 -5.18
CA PHE A 254 -10.13 7.86 -5.81
C PHE A 254 -9.81 8.18 -7.27
N LEU A 255 -8.57 8.60 -7.56
CA LEU A 255 -8.15 8.91 -8.93
C LEU A 255 -8.17 7.68 -9.84
N LEU A 256 -7.62 6.55 -9.37
CA LEU A 256 -7.59 5.32 -10.15
C LEU A 256 -8.99 4.77 -10.38
N THR A 257 -9.86 4.77 -9.37
CA THR A 257 -11.26 4.35 -9.51
C THR A 257 -11.97 5.20 -10.57
N THR A 258 -11.83 6.53 -10.49
CA THR A 258 -12.43 7.43 -11.46
C THR A 258 -11.93 7.15 -12.87
N LEU A 259 -10.62 6.96 -13.06
CA LEU A 259 -10.05 6.68 -14.39
C LEU A 259 -10.44 5.30 -14.93
N MET A 260 -10.59 4.29 -14.08
CA MET A 260 -10.88 2.91 -14.49
C MET A 260 -12.37 2.66 -14.76
N PHE A 261 -13.27 3.44 -14.15
CA PHE A 261 -14.72 3.27 -14.27
C PHE A 261 -15.41 4.41 -15.00
N SER A 262 -14.70 5.46 -15.39
CA SER A 262 -15.24 6.56 -16.21
C SER A 262 -15.20 6.30 -17.72
N VAL A 263 -14.76 5.10 -18.14
CA VAL A 263 -14.67 4.70 -19.54
C VAL A 263 -15.69 3.62 -19.87
#